data_3d8a1a0da4b6d75fb1b479a1671cb088
#
_entry.id   3d8a1a0da4b6d75fb1b479a1671cb088
#
_cell.length_a   1.000
_cell.length_b   1.000
_cell.length_c   1.000
_cell.angle_alpha   90.00
_cell.angle_beta   90.00
_cell.angle_gamma   90.00
#
_symmetry.space_group_name_H-M   'P 1'
#
loop_
_entity.id
_entity.type
_entity.pdbx_description
1 polymer ?
#
loop_
_entity_poly.entity_id
_entity_poly.type
_entity_poly.pdbx_seq_one_letter_code
_entity_poly.pdbx_strand_id
1 'polypeptide(L)'
;MSFATQKLKEFLKENYQNVVSPDPVIRKITLSTFINTFGNGVFMTTGIIYFSLIVGLGAQKVALAFSLSGALALCLSIPSGHFADRYPPRLIAFVSLIGSGICSISLLFVQSWWPLLLVLSLWEIFDVFGQNARMALIARLGEGEERVKIRAYTRAVTNLGIAFGTVVAGFALAINTVTAYKTMIVIDAFTFFLAAFTYLRVPNVKPSLSEHEKFDWTILRDIPYIKAATLHGVMTMHFVLQNIAIPIWVVQETNAPRWWVSVIMFVNTVAIVLFQVRMSKGIASAQIGASQFRKAGFYIALACLLYGAAKGLSAPVAATLLILAMMVHVVGELLSSTGGWSIAFELADQNRQGAYQGLWRMGFGGMGVIGPSLVIFFAIGLGQLGWIIMAGIFAITGMLMTTATAGKK
;
A
#
# COMPACT_ATOMS: atom_id res chain seq x y z
N MET A 1 -25.99 30.84 15.76
CA MET A 1 -25.09 29.65 15.69
C MET A 1 -23.72 30.08 16.20
N SER A 2 -23.16 29.42 17.20
CA SER A 2 -21.89 29.89 17.80
C SER A 2 -20.73 29.74 16.79
N PHE A 3 -19.73 30.62 16.86
CA PHE A 3 -18.51 30.59 16.04
C PHE A 3 -17.79 29.20 16.09
N ALA A 4 -17.87 28.54 17.25
CA ALA A 4 -17.34 27.19 17.42
C ALA A 4 -18.10 26.14 16.57
N THR A 5 -19.43 26.27 16.45
CA THR A 5 -20.28 25.36 15.65
C THR A 5 -20.01 25.53 14.16
N GLN A 6 -19.73 26.76 13.71
CA GLN A 6 -19.38 27.05 12.32
C GLN A 6 -18.00 26.49 11.97
N LYS A 7 -16.99 26.72 12.80
CA LYS A 7 -15.64 26.14 12.62
C LYS A 7 -15.65 24.62 12.63
N LEU A 8 -16.46 24.00 13.51
CA LEU A 8 -16.60 22.54 13.54
C LEU A 8 -17.23 22.01 12.24
N LYS A 9 -18.28 22.69 11.73
CA LYS A 9 -18.93 22.31 10.45
C LYS A 9 -17.95 22.46 9.27
N GLU A 10 -17.18 23.51 9.21
CA GLU A 10 -16.18 23.72 8.16
C GLU A 10 -15.08 22.67 8.24
N PHE A 11 -14.57 22.36 9.43
CA PHE A 11 -13.61 21.30 9.68
C PHE A 11 -14.14 19.92 9.27
N LEU A 12 -15.38 19.57 9.64
CA LEU A 12 -16.01 18.32 9.26
C LEU A 12 -16.25 18.23 7.76
N LYS A 13 -16.71 19.32 7.12
CA LYS A 13 -16.90 19.39 5.67
C LYS A 13 -15.60 19.21 4.92
N GLU A 14 -14.54 19.88 5.37
CA GLU A 14 -13.22 19.78 4.75
C GLU A 14 -12.61 18.37 4.90
N ASN A 15 -12.75 17.76 6.08
CA ASN A 15 -12.30 16.38 6.29
C ASN A 15 -13.14 15.36 5.52
N TYR A 16 -14.46 15.57 5.39
CA TYR A 16 -15.30 14.76 4.52
C TYR A 16 -14.82 14.83 3.08
N GLN A 17 -14.46 16.01 2.57
CA GLN A 17 -13.94 16.20 1.21
C GLN A 17 -12.53 15.59 1.01
N ASN A 18 -11.78 15.30 2.08
CA ASN A 18 -10.49 14.59 2.00
C ASN A 18 -10.67 13.06 1.85
N VAL A 19 -11.84 12.53 2.19
CA VAL A 19 -12.16 11.10 2.04
C VAL A 19 -13.09 10.84 0.85
N VAL A 20 -14.06 11.73 0.66
CA VAL A 20 -15.07 11.61 -0.39
C VAL A 20 -14.85 12.69 -1.45
N SER A 21 -14.40 12.29 -2.62
CA SER A 21 -14.17 13.21 -3.73
C SER A 21 -15.50 13.84 -4.21
N PRO A 22 -15.53 15.13 -4.54
CA PRO A 22 -16.65 15.75 -5.23
C PRO A 22 -16.88 15.18 -6.64
N ASP A 23 -15.83 14.67 -7.29
CA ASP A 23 -15.89 14.07 -8.62
C ASP A 23 -16.62 12.72 -8.59
N PRO A 24 -17.69 12.54 -9.42
CA PRO A 24 -18.47 11.30 -9.46
C PRO A 24 -17.66 10.09 -9.93
N VAL A 25 -16.67 10.27 -10.82
CA VAL A 25 -15.83 9.18 -11.33
C VAL A 25 -14.89 8.71 -10.24
N ILE A 26 -14.23 9.64 -9.56
CA ILE A 26 -13.35 9.33 -8.44
C ILE A 26 -14.12 8.64 -7.31
N ARG A 27 -15.36 9.08 -7.01
CA ARG A 27 -16.21 8.42 -6.01
C ARG A 27 -16.52 6.96 -6.37
N LYS A 28 -16.78 6.64 -7.65
CA LYS A 28 -17.02 5.25 -8.07
C LYS A 28 -15.78 4.37 -7.88
N ILE A 29 -14.60 4.89 -8.22
CA ILE A 29 -13.33 4.21 -8.03
C ILE A 29 -13.06 3.99 -6.53
N THR A 30 -13.21 5.03 -5.72
CA THR A 30 -12.96 4.95 -4.27
C THR A 30 -13.97 4.06 -3.56
N LEU A 31 -15.25 4.06 -3.96
CA LEU A 31 -16.25 3.14 -3.42
C LEU A 31 -15.88 1.68 -3.67
N SER A 32 -15.56 1.35 -4.92
CA SER A 32 -15.07 -0.01 -5.26
C SER A 32 -13.82 -0.37 -4.48
N THR A 33 -12.88 0.57 -4.34
CA THR A 33 -11.65 0.39 -3.56
C THR A 33 -11.97 0.13 -2.10
N PHE A 34 -12.87 0.92 -1.47
CA PHE A 34 -13.27 0.73 -0.08
C PHE A 34 -13.86 -0.65 0.17
N ILE A 35 -14.80 -1.06 -0.68
CA ILE A 35 -15.47 -2.37 -0.57
C ILE A 35 -14.44 -3.50 -0.66
N ASN A 36 -13.54 -3.45 -1.65
CA ASN A 36 -12.50 -4.46 -1.83
C ASN A 36 -11.53 -4.49 -0.65
N THR A 37 -11.05 -3.34 -0.21
CA THR A 37 -10.03 -3.27 0.85
C THR A 37 -10.61 -3.55 2.24
N PHE A 38 -11.90 -3.39 2.44
CA PHE A 38 -12.60 -3.88 3.63
C PHE A 38 -12.52 -5.42 3.71
N GLY A 39 -12.85 -6.14 2.63
CA GLY A 39 -12.70 -7.60 2.55
C GLY A 39 -11.25 -8.04 2.78
N ASN A 40 -10.30 -7.40 2.10
CA ASN A 40 -8.88 -7.68 2.30
C ASN A 40 -8.46 -7.52 3.77
N GLY A 41 -8.92 -6.48 4.49
CA GLY A 41 -8.66 -6.28 5.91
C GLY A 41 -9.22 -7.42 6.77
N VAL A 42 -10.40 -7.93 6.43
CA VAL A 42 -11.00 -9.11 7.08
C VAL A 42 -10.14 -10.35 6.85
N PHE A 43 -9.78 -10.65 5.60
CA PHE A 43 -9.05 -11.85 5.22
C PHE A 43 -7.59 -11.82 5.70
N MET A 44 -6.86 -10.73 5.53
CA MET A 44 -5.46 -10.61 5.94
C MET A 44 -5.27 -10.90 7.44
N THR A 45 -6.25 -10.54 8.26
CA THR A 45 -6.19 -10.75 9.71
C THR A 45 -6.52 -12.19 10.09
N THR A 46 -7.44 -12.85 9.38
CA THR A 46 -7.97 -14.16 9.76
C THR A 46 -7.42 -15.33 8.95
N GLY A 47 -7.01 -15.09 7.70
CA GLY A 47 -6.63 -16.15 6.75
C GLY A 47 -5.43 -16.98 7.19
N ILE A 48 -4.34 -16.32 7.64
CA ILE A 48 -3.15 -17.02 8.12
C ILE A 48 -3.49 -17.89 9.33
N ILE A 49 -4.30 -17.39 10.27
CA ILE A 49 -4.72 -18.10 11.47
C ILE A 49 -5.60 -19.30 11.10
N TYR A 50 -6.57 -19.08 10.19
CA TYR A 50 -7.46 -20.13 9.72
C TYR A 50 -6.68 -21.31 9.11
N PHE A 51 -5.79 -21.06 8.16
CA PHE A 51 -5.03 -22.13 7.52
C PHE A 51 -3.98 -22.75 8.42
N SER A 52 -3.35 -21.95 9.29
CA SER A 52 -2.30 -22.47 10.18
C SER A 52 -2.83 -23.30 11.31
N LEU A 53 -3.89 -22.84 11.99
CA LEU A 53 -4.38 -23.42 13.24
C LEU A 53 -5.67 -24.24 13.04
N ILE A 54 -6.63 -23.73 12.26
CA ILE A 54 -7.94 -24.39 12.12
C ILE A 54 -7.86 -25.52 11.07
N VAL A 55 -7.28 -25.27 9.92
CA VAL A 55 -7.03 -26.32 8.90
C VAL A 55 -5.83 -27.18 9.29
N GLY A 56 -4.93 -26.70 10.14
CA GLY A 56 -3.82 -27.46 10.69
C GLY A 56 -2.61 -27.63 9.76
N LEU A 57 -2.44 -26.74 8.75
CA LEU A 57 -1.31 -26.83 7.81
C LEU A 57 0.03 -26.40 8.44
N GLY A 58 -0.01 -25.69 9.57
CA GLY A 58 1.16 -25.12 10.25
C GLY A 58 1.61 -23.79 9.67
N ALA A 59 2.06 -22.89 10.53
CA ALA A 59 2.37 -21.50 10.16
C ALA A 59 3.47 -21.39 9.10
N GLN A 60 4.50 -22.22 9.15
CA GLN A 60 5.61 -22.19 8.17
C GLN A 60 5.16 -22.54 6.75
N LYS A 61 4.33 -23.60 6.58
CA LYS A 61 3.80 -24.00 5.27
C LYS A 61 2.85 -22.94 4.70
N VAL A 62 2.03 -22.33 5.55
CA VAL A 62 1.12 -21.25 5.16
C VAL A 62 1.93 -20.03 4.73
N ALA A 63 2.91 -19.59 5.52
CA ALA A 63 3.78 -18.49 5.16
C ALA A 63 4.55 -18.74 3.84
N LEU A 64 5.02 -19.97 3.62
CA LEU A 64 5.67 -20.36 2.37
C LEU A 64 4.72 -20.25 1.18
N ALA A 65 3.45 -20.68 1.31
CA ALA A 65 2.46 -20.55 0.25
C ALA A 65 2.20 -19.08 -0.13
N PHE A 66 2.02 -18.19 0.87
CA PHE A 66 1.88 -16.75 0.63
C PHE A 66 3.14 -16.14 -0.01
N SER A 67 4.34 -16.55 0.40
CA SER A 67 5.58 -16.04 -0.16
C SER A 67 5.79 -16.46 -1.61
N LEU A 68 5.52 -17.71 -1.96
CA LEU A 68 5.65 -18.22 -3.33
C LEU A 68 4.62 -17.59 -4.26
N SER A 69 3.36 -17.44 -3.83
CA SER A 69 2.32 -16.77 -4.61
C SER A 69 2.64 -15.28 -4.81
N GLY A 70 3.13 -14.59 -3.80
CA GLY A 70 3.59 -13.20 -3.91
C GLY A 70 4.80 -13.04 -4.85
N ALA A 71 5.76 -13.98 -4.83
CA ALA A 71 6.88 -13.99 -5.77
C ALA A 71 6.41 -14.14 -7.23
N LEU A 72 5.41 -15.00 -7.48
CA LEU A 72 4.78 -15.14 -8.79
C LEU A 72 4.14 -13.83 -9.25
N ALA A 73 3.43 -13.13 -8.36
CA ALA A 73 2.84 -11.82 -8.65
C ALA A 73 3.90 -10.77 -9.05
N LEU A 74 5.06 -10.78 -8.39
CA LEU A 74 6.18 -9.91 -8.76
C LEU A 74 6.68 -10.18 -10.18
N CYS A 75 6.85 -11.44 -10.56
CA CYS A 75 7.27 -11.82 -11.92
C CYS A 75 6.25 -11.37 -12.98
N LEU A 76 4.97 -11.34 -12.62
CA LEU A 76 3.88 -10.95 -13.53
C LEU A 76 3.60 -9.43 -13.52
N SER A 77 4.26 -8.64 -12.68
CA SER A 77 3.95 -7.21 -12.53
C SER A 77 4.09 -6.41 -13.83
N ILE A 78 5.16 -6.60 -14.59
CA ILE A 78 5.34 -5.89 -15.88
C ILE A 78 4.43 -6.47 -16.96
N PRO A 79 4.35 -7.81 -17.18
CA PRO A 79 3.44 -8.39 -18.16
C PRO A 79 1.97 -8.00 -17.94
N SER A 80 1.49 -8.00 -16.70
CA SER A 80 0.10 -7.60 -16.38
C SER A 80 -0.15 -6.12 -16.67
N GLY A 81 0.86 -5.27 -16.48
CA GLY A 81 0.79 -3.86 -16.85
C GLY A 81 0.67 -3.65 -18.37
N HIS A 82 1.49 -4.34 -19.17
CA HIS A 82 1.38 -4.32 -20.63
C HIS A 82 -0.01 -4.81 -21.08
N PHE A 83 -0.53 -5.85 -20.44
CA PHE A 83 -1.87 -6.34 -20.73
C PHE A 83 -2.92 -5.27 -20.44
N ALA A 84 -2.77 -4.48 -19.38
CA ALA A 84 -3.63 -3.35 -19.05
C ALA A 84 -3.52 -2.17 -20.04
N ASP A 85 -2.40 -2.03 -20.74
CA ASP A 85 -2.25 -1.04 -21.80
C ASP A 85 -2.90 -1.48 -23.12
N ARG A 86 -2.96 -2.79 -23.35
CA ARG A 86 -3.47 -3.42 -24.58
C ARG A 86 -4.99 -3.66 -24.57
N TYR A 87 -5.57 -3.91 -23.41
CA TYR A 87 -6.99 -4.20 -23.26
C TYR A 87 -7.70 -3.14 -22.41
N PRO A 88 -9.05 -3.01 -22.50
CA PRO A 88 -9.80 -2.04 -21.70
C PRO A 88 -9.58 -2.24 -20.20
N PRO A 89 -8.94 -1.27 -19.48
CA PRO A 89 -8.56 -1.48 -18.08
C PRO A 89 -9.74 -1.75 -17.17
N ARG A 90 -10.91 -1.18 -17.48
CA ARG A 90 -12.15 -1.44 -16.72
C ARG A 90 -12.54 -2.92 -16.77
N LEU A 91 -12.44 -3.55 -17.95
CA LEU A 91 -12.77 -4.96 -18.12
C LEU A 91 -11.79 -5.85 -17.36
N ILE A 92 -10.49 -5.56 -17.46
CA ILE A 92 -9.46 -6.31 -16.74
C ILE A 92 -9.71 -6.21 -15.23
N ALA A 93 -9.95 -5.00 -14.71
CA ALA A 93 -10.23 -4.82 -13.29
C ALA A 93 -11.49 -5.56 -12.84
N PHE A 94 -12.55 -5.56 -13.65
CA PHE A 94 -13.77 -6.31 -13.38
C PHE A 94 -13.51 -7.82 -13.32
N VAL A 95 -12.90 -8.39 -14.37
CA VAL A 95 -12.58 -9.84 -14.45
C VAL A 95 -11.66 -10.25 -13.32
N SER A 96 -10.66 -9.42 -13.00
CA SER A 96 -9.74 -9.68 -11.89
C SER A 96 -10.47 -9.74 -10.55
N LEU A 97 -11.37 -8.82 -10.28
CA LEU A 97 -12.15 -8.83 -9.03
C LEU A 97 -13.07 -10.06 -8.96
N ILE A 98 -13.71 -10.44 -10.06
CA ILE A 98 -14.53 -11.69 -10.11
C ILE A 98 -13.65 -12.92 -9.86
N GLY A 99 -12.48 -13.01 -10.53
CA GLY A 99 -11.52 -14.09 -10.34
C GLY A 99 -11.01 -14.19 -8.90
N SER A 100 -10.66 -13.04 -8.28
CA SER A 100 -10.28 -13.00 -6.86
C SER A 100 -11.40 -13.46 -5.94
N GLY A 101 -12.65 -13.08 -6.22
CA GLY A 101 -13.81 -13.52 -5.45
C GLY A 101 -14.04 -15.05 -5.57
N ILE A 102 -13.87 -15.62 -6.77
CA ILE A 102 -13.94 -17.08 -6.99
C ILE A 102 -12.81 -17.77 -6.21
N CYS A 103 -11.58 -17.26 -6.28
CA CYS A 103 -10.46 -17.79 -5.52
C CYS A 103 -10.75 -17.73 -4.00
N SER A 104 -11.26 -16.61 -3.50
CA SER A 104 -11.62 -16.47 -2.08
C SER A 104 -12.66 -17.53 -1.66
N ILE A 105 -13.72 -17.77 -2.43
CA ILE A 105 -14.68 -18.86 -2.15
C ILE A 105 -13.99 -20.23 -2.18
N SER A 106 -13.09 -20.46 -3.13
CA SER A 106 -12.37 -21.73 -3.26
C SER A 106 -11.52 -22.05 -2.03
N LEU A 107 -11.06 -21.03 -1.29
CA LEU A 107 -10.33 -21.20 -0.02
C LEU A 107 -11.16 -21.94 1.05
N LEU A 108 -12.49 -21.91 0.99
CA LEU A 108 -13.37 -22.65 1.92
C LEU A 108 -13.21 -24.17 1.83
N PHE A 109 -12.76 -24.66 0.68
CA PHE A 109 -12.62 -26.09 0.38
C PHE A 109 -11.17 -26.57 0.49
N VAL A 110 -10.23 -25.69 0.77
CA VAL A 110 -8.81 -26.01 0.89
C VAL A 110 -8.53 -26.69 2.24
N GLN A 111 -7.96 -27.92 2.16
CA GLN A 111 -7.59 -28.73 3.33
C GLN A 111 -6.13 -29.21 3.29
N SER A 112 -5.38 -28.88 2.25
CA SER A 112 -3.97 -29.27 2.11
C SER A 112 -3.14 -28.17 1.47
N TRP A 113 -1.82 -28.30 1.54
CA TRP A 113 -0.89 -27.25 1.14
C TRP A 113 -0.88 -26.96 -0.36
N TRP A 114 -0.94 -27.98 -1.22
CA TRP A 114 -0.92 -27.78 -2.67
C TRP A 114 -2.13 -27.02 -3.21
N PRO A 115 -3.37 -27.37 -2.84
CA PRO A 115 -4.54 -26.55 -3.17
C PRO A 115 -4.44 -25.13 -2.61
N LEU A 116 -3.89 -24.94 -1.39
CA LEU A 116 -3.67 -23.61 -0.83
C LEU A 116 -2.74 -22.78 -1.73
N LEU A 117 -1.57 -23.32 -2.09
CA LEU A 117 -0.62 -22.66 -2.95
C LEU A 117 -1.23 -22.34 -4.33
N LEU A 118 -1.97 -23.27 -4.92
CA LEU A 118 -2.62 -23.05 -6.22
C LEU A 118 -3.64 -21.91 -6.15
N VAL A 119 -4.54 -21.93 -5.17
CA VAL A 119 -5.60 -20.92 -5.06
C VAL A 119 -5.01 -19.55 -4.73
N LEU A 120 -4.03 -19.47 -3.82
CA LEU A 120 -3.33 -18.21 -3.52
C LEU A 120 -2.57 -17.68 -4.74
N SER A 121 -1.92 -18.57 -5.52
CA SER A 121 -1.22 -18.16 -6.74
C SER A 121 -2.18 -17.60 -7.79
N LEU A 122 -3.33 -18.21 -7.99
CA LEU A 122 -4.37 -17.70 -8.89
C LEU A 122 -4.94 -16.37 -8.37
N TRP A 123 -5.17 -16.26 -7.07
CA TRP A 123 -5.65 -15.02 -6.45
C TRP A 123 -4.65 -13.87 -6.65
N GLU A 124 -3.36 -14.10 -6.42
CA GLU A 124 -2.31 -13.11 -6.66
C GLU A 124 -2.18 -12.71 -8.13
N ILE A 125 -2.39 -13.65 -9.07
CA ILE A 125 -2.43 -13.35 -10.50
C ILE A 125 -3.58 -12.38 -10.79
N PHE A 126 -4.79 -12.68 -10.36
CA PHE A 126 -5.93 -11.76 -10.55
C PHE A 126 -5.69 -10.43 -9.87
N ASP A 127 -5.14 -10.41 -8.65
CA ASP A 127 -4.88 -9.17 -7.94
C ASP A 127 -3.87 -8.28 -8.66
N VAL A 128 -2.74 -8.82 -9.15
CA VAL A 128 -1.72 -8.04 -9.86
C VAL A 128 -2.25 -7.48 -11.18
N PHE A 129 -3.03 -8.26 -11.94
CA PHE A 129 -3.68 -7.77 -13.16
C PHE A 129 -4.71 -6.67 -12.85
N GLY A 130 -5.54 -6.87 -11.84
CA GLY A 130 -6.52 -5.88 -11.41
C GLY A 130 -5.89 -4.58 -10.90
N GLN A 131 -4.81 -4.66 -10.13
CA GLN A 131 -4.12 -3.48 -9.62
C GLN A 131 -3.45 -2.68 -10.74
N ASN A 132 -2.76 -3.34 -11.68
CA ASN A 132 -2.13 -2.65 -12.80
C ASN A 132 -3.17 -2.06 -13.76
N ALA A 133 -4.32 -2.74 -13.97
CA ALA A 133 -5.44 -2.19 -14.72
C ALA A 133 -6.01 -0.93 -14.06
N ARG A 134 -6.15 -0.91 -12.74
CA ARG A 134 -6.57 0.29 -11.99
C ARG A 134 -5.56 1.43 -12.14
N MET A 135 -4.24 1.13 -12.13
CA MET A 135 -3.21 2.15 -12.35
C MET A 135 -3.24 2.72 -13.78
N ALA A 136 -3.35 1.85 -14.79
CA ALA A 136 -3.52 2.27 -16.18
C ALA A 136 -4.78 3.11 -16.38
N LEU A 137 -5.90 2.76 -15.72
CA LEU A 137 -7.12 3.55 -15.74
C LEU A 137 -6.92 4.95 -15.14
N ILE A 138 -6.31 5.05 -13.96
CA ILE A 138 -6.03 6.33 -13.29
C ILE A 138 -5.12 7.19 -14.16
N ALA A 139 -4.10 6.59 -14.79
CA ALA A 139 -3.20 7.29 -15.70
C ALA A 139 -3.91 7.91 -16.91
N ARG A 140 -5.06 7.38 -17.32
CA ARG A 140 -5.85 7.84 -18.47
C ARG A 140 -7.03 8.73 -18.11
N LEU A 141 -7.47 8.72 -16.84
CA LEU A 141 -8.59 9.53 -16.36
C LEU A 141 -8.19 10.95 -15.98
N GLY A 142 -6.91 11.19 -15.68
CA GLY A 142 -6.41 12.49 -15.26
C GLY A 142 -5.00 12.77 -15.79
N GLU A 143 -4.51 13.99 -15.60
CA GLU A 143 -3.15 14.42 -15.93
C GLU A 143 -2.52 15.12 -14.74
N GLY A 144 -1.18 15.10 -14.64
CA GLY A 144 -0.41 15.81 -13.63
C GLY A 144 -0.95 15.61 -12.20
N GLU A 145 -1.35 16.71 -11.56
CA GLU A 145 -1.87 16.72 -10.18
C GLU A 145 -3.12 15.84 -10.00
N GLU A 146 -3.97 15.72 -11.02
CA GLU A 146 -5.21 14.95 -10.92
C GLU A 146 -4.93 13.46 -10.70
N ARG A 147 -3.94 12.88 -11.38
CA ARG A 147 -3.50 11.48 -11.15
C ARG A 147 -3.08 11.27 -9.70
N VAL A 148 -2.25 12.18 -9.17
CA VAL A 148 -1.77 12.13 -7.79
C VAL A 148 -2.94 12.25 -6.81
N LYS A 149 -3.90 13.14 -7.10
CA LYS A 149 -5.11 13.32 -6.29
C LYS A 149 -5.99 12.07 -6.27
N ILE A 150 -6.23 11.43 -7.42
CA ILE A 150 -7.00 10.17 -7.47
C ILE A 150 -6.31 9.09 -6.63
N ARG A 151 -4.98 8.99 -6.73
CA ARG A 151 -4.18 8.06 -5.91
C ARG A 151 -4.27 8.38 -4.42
N ALA A 152 -4.28 9.65 -4.05
CA ALA A 152 -4.43 10.08 -2.66
C ALA A 152 -5.78 9.66 -2.08
N TYR A 153 -6.88 9.86 -2.83
CA TYR A 153 -8.19 9.39 -2.43
C TYR A 153 -8.25 7.86 -2.30
N THR A 154 -7.74 7.14 -3.30
CA THR A 154 -7.75 5.66 -3.25
C THR A 154 -6.95 5.15 -2.06
N ARG A 155 -5.82 5.76 -1.71
CA ARG A 155 -5.02 5.37 -0.55
C ARG A 155 -5.72 5.65 0.78
N ALA A 156 -6.30 6.85 0.94
CA ALA A 156 -7.05 7.19 2.16
C ALA A 156 -8.18 6.19 2.42
N VAL A 157 -8.93 5.87 1.37
CA VAL A 157 -10.04 4.92 1.41
C VAL A 157 -9.56 3.48 1.60
N THR A 158 -8.40 3.10 1.04
CA THR A 158 -7.76 1.79 1.27
C THR A 158 -7.45 1.60 2.76
N ASN A 159 -6.78 2.56 3.38
CA ASN A 159 -6.44 2.47 4.81
C ASN A 159 -7.70 2.40 5.68
N LEU A 160 -8.73 3.18 5.33
CA LEU A 160 -10.01 3.15 6.04
C LEU A 160 -10.70 1.79 5.89
N GLY A 161 -10.74 1.23 4.68
CA GLY A 161 -11.32 -0.08 4.41
C GLY A 161 -10.62 -1.19 5.19
N ILE A 162 -9.29 -1.25 5.13
CA ILE A 162 -8.49 -2.23 5.86
C ILE A 162 -8.74 -2.10 7.38
N ALA A 163 -8.75 -0.88 7.93
CA ALA A 163 -8.99 -0.65 9.35
C ALA A 163 -10.36 -1.19 9.79
N PHE A 164 -11.42 -0.88 9.06
CA PHE A 164 -12.76 -1.42 9.36
C PHE A 164 -12.81 -2.95 9.21
N GLY A 165 -12.20 -3.50 8.16
CA GLY A 165 -12.12 -4.94 7.95
C GLY A 165 -11.40 -5.66 9.10
N THR A 166 -10.28 -5.10 9.56
CA THR A 166 -9.52 -5.65 10.69
C THR A 166 -10.33 -5.63 12.00
N VAL A 167 -11.14 -4.59 12.24
CA VAL A 167 -12.05 -4.56 13.40
C VAL A 167 -13.07 -5.68 13.32
N VAL A 168 -13.68 -5.90 12.15
CA VAL A 168 -14.64 -7.01 11.94
C VAL A 168 -13.96 -8.36 12.12
N ALA A 169 -12.75 -8.52 11.60
CA ALA A 169 -11.94 -9.73 11.82
C ALA A 169 -11.68 -10.01 13.30
N GLY A 170 -11.51 -8.96 14.13
CA GLY A 170 -11.35 -9.07 15.57
C GLY A 170 -12.50 -9.81 16.25
N PHE A 171 -13.74 -9.64 15.79
CA PHE A 171 -14.88 -10.40 16.31
C PHE A 171 -14.78 -11.89 15.98
N ALA A 172 -14.30 -12.27 14.79
CA ALA A 172 -14.09 -13.68 14.45
C ALA A 172 -13.01 -14.32 15.33
N LEU A 173 -11.94 -13.58 15.63
CA LEU A 173 -10.88 -14.03 16.53
C LEU A 173 -11.40 -14.19 17.97
N ALA A 174 -12.28 -13.31 18.43
CA ALA A 174 -12.89 -13.39 19.76
C ALA A 174 -13.84 -14.60 19.88
N ILE A 175 -14.64 -14.89 18.83
CA ILE A 175 -15.54 -16.04 18.76
C ILE A 175 -14.73 -17.36 18.63
N ASN A 176 -13.64 -17.33 17.86
CA ASN A 176 -12.68 -18.43 17.66
C ASN A 176 -13.31 -19.77 17.29
N THR A 177 -14.24 -19.77 16.32
CA THR A 177 -14.88 -20.98 15.79
C THR A 177 -14.61 -21.13 14.28
N VAL A 178 -14.62 -22.37 13.79
CA VAL A 178 -14.47 -22.67 12.34
C VAL A 178 -15.46 -21.88 11.50
N THR A 179 -16.71 -21.77 11.97
CA THR A 179 -17.77 -21.03 11.29
C THR A 179 -17.44 -19.53 11.21
N ALA A 180 -16.94 -18.92 12.31
CA ALA A 180 -16.56 -17.52 12.32
C ALA A 180 -15.46 -17.23 11.28
N TYR A 181 -14.42 -18.05 11.22
CA TYR A 181 -13.35 -17.89 10.22
C TYR A 181 -13.85 -18.08 8.78
N LYS A 182 -14.69 -19.09 8.52
CA LYS A 182 -15.30 -19.32 7.20
C LYS A 182 -16.19 -18.14 6.79
N THR A 183 -16.92 -17.55 7.72
CA THR A 183 -17.73 -16.35 7.47
C THR A 183 -16.86 -15.17 7.02
N MET A 184 -15.65 -15.01 7.58
CA MET A 184 -14.73 -13.95 7.13
C MET A 184 -14.29 -14.15 5.67
N ILE A 185 -14.02 -15.40 5.25
CA ILE A 185 -13.72 -15.73 3.86
C ILE A 185 -14.91 -15.43 2.94
N VAL A 186 -16.15 -15.75 3.37
CA VAL A 186 -17.36 -15.43 2.60
C VAL A 186 -17.57 -13.93 2.47
N ILE A 187 -17.35 -13.17 3.54
CA ILE A 187 -17.43 -11.69 3.51
C ILE A 187 -16.41 -11.13 2.51
N ASP A 188 -15.15 -11.60 2.57
CA ASP A 188 -14.12 -11.17 1.63
C ASP A 188 -14.53 -11.47 0.17
N ALA A 189 -14.96 -12.69 -0.13
CA ALA A 189 -15.45 -13.07 -1.45
C ALA A 189 -16.60 -12.18 -1.93
N PHE A 190 -17.58 -11.93 -1.04
CA PHE A 190 -18.72 -11.05 -1.35
C PHE A 190 -18.28 -9.63 -1.67
N THR A 191 -17.29 -9.10 -0.92
CA THR A 191 -16.75 -7.76 -1.20
C THR A 191 -16.06 -7.67 -2.56
N PHE A 192 -15.37 -8.72 -3.01
CA PHE A 192 -14.80 -8.77 -4.36
C PHE A 192 -15.88 -8.67 -5.43
N PHE A 193 -16.96 -9.45 -5.33
CA PHE A 193 -18.06 -9.37 -6.29
C PHE A 193 -18.76 -8.01 -6.26
N LEU A 194 -19.04 -7.48 -5.08
CA LEU A 194 -19.66 -6.16 -4.95
C LEU A 194 -18.76 -5.05 -5.52
N ALA A 195 -17.45 -5.12 -5.27
CA ALA A 195 -16.48 -4.21 -5.86
C ALA A 195 -16.44 -4.32 -7.38
N ALA A 196 -16.49 -5.54 -7.93
CA ALA A 196 -16.54 -5.76 -9.37
C ALA A 196 -17.76 -5.08 -10.01
N PHE A 197 -18.95 -5.26 -9.46
CA PHE A 197 -20.17 -4.64 -9.99
C PHE A 197 -20.16 -3.12 -9.86
N THR A 198 -19.60 -2.58 -8.77
CA THR A 198 -19.44 -1.12 -8.64
C THR A 198 -18.45 -0.59 -9.67
N TYR A 199 -17.43 -1.37 -10.03
CA TYR A 199 -16.42 -0.99 -11.01
C TYR A 199 -16.97 -0.87 -12.44
N LEU A 200 -18.03 -1.59 -12.78
CA LEU A 200 -18.72 -1.43 -14.07
C LEU A 200 -19.30 -0.02 -14.30
N ARG A 201 -19.54 0.73 -13.21
CA ARG A 201 -20.00 2.12 -13.27
C ARG A 201 -18.89 3.14 -13.54
N VAL A 202 -17.63 2.71 -13.53
CA VAL A 202 -16.47 3.55 -13.87
C VAL A 202 -16.42 3.73 -15.38
N PRO A 203 -16.06 4.92 -15.92
CA PRO A 203 -15.97 5.14 -17.36
C PRO A 203 -15.04 4.13 -18.04
N ASN A 204 -15.42 3.71 -19.24
CA ASN A 204 -14.56 2.89 -20.06
C ASN A 204 -13.57 3.81 -20.80
N VAL A 205 -12.30 3.54 -20.67
CA VAL A 205 -11.24 4.24 -21.41
C VAL A 205 -10.65 3.32 -22.45
N LYS A 206 -10.29 3.88 -23.61
CA LYS A 206 -9.68 3.09 -24.68
C LYS A 206 -8.30 2.58 -24.28
N PRO A 207 -7.90 1.39 -24.75
CA PRO A 207 -6.51 0.94 -24.65
C PRO A 207 -5.55 1.97 -25.27
N SER A 208 -4.32 2.03 -24.74
CA SER A 208 -3.29 2.91 -25.32
C SER A 208 -2.47 2.21 -26.39
N LEU A 209 -2.41 0.88 -26.36
CA LEU A 209 -1.73 0.05 -27.34
C LEU A 209 -2.76 -0.67 -28.23
N SER A 210 -2.34 -1.02 -29.46
CA SER A 210 -3.13 -1.89 -30.33
C SER A 210 -3.08 -3.35 -29.86
N GLU A 211 -4.09 -4.16 -30.23
CA GLU A 211 -4.13 -5.59 -29.87
C GLU A 211 -2.97 -6.40 -30.47
N HIS A 212 -2.35 -5.93 -31.54
CA HIS A 212 -1.25 -6.62 -32.22
C HIS A 212 0.13 -6.15 -31.75
N GLU A 213 0.21 -5.13 -30.91
CA GLU A 213 1.48 -4.60 -30.42
C GLU A 213 2.16 -5.61 -29.51
N LYS A 214 3.38 -6.01 -29.88
CA LYS A 214 4.16 -6.99 -29.12
C LYS A 214 4.64 -6.41 -27.80
N PHE A 215 4.84 -7.28 -26.82
CA PHE A 215 5.47 -6.90 -25.58
C PHE A 215 6.89 -6.39 -25.85
N ASP A 216 7.16 -5.18 -25.37
CA ASP A 216 8.45 -4.54 -25.56
C ASP A 216 9.25 -4.52 -24.27
N TRP A 217 10.30 -5.32 -24.22
CA TRP A 217 11.23 -5.40 -23.09
C TRP A 217 12.15 -4.18 -22.98
N THR A 218 12.10 -3.21 -23.91
CA THR A 218 12.94 -2.00 -23.84
C THR A 218 12.67 -1.16 -22.59
N ILE A 219 11.51 -1.33 -21.93
CA ILE A 219 11.20 -0.74 -20.64
C ILE A 219 12.28 -1.07 -19.59
N LEU A 220 12.92 -2.25 -19.69
CA LEU A 220 14.02 -2.66 -18.79
C LEU A 220 15.35 -1.97 -19.16
N ARG A 221 15.38 -1.14 -20.18
CA ARG A 221 16.52 -0.29 -20.56
C ARG A 221 16.31 1.18 -20.20
N ASP A 222 15.14 1.55 -19.71
CA ASP A 222 14.86 2.91 -19.21
C ASP A 222 15.51 3.11 -17.82
N ILE A 223 16.84 3.33 -17.87
CA ILE A 223 17.67 3.43 -16.65
C ILE A 223 17.18 4.52 -15.69
N PRO A 224 16.76 5.73 -16.14
CA PRO A 224 16.21 6.74 -15.24
C PRO A 224 14.99 6.24 -14.48
N TYR A 225 14.06 5.56 -15.16
CA TYR A 225 12.85 5.01 -14.52
C TYR A 225 13.19 3.86 -13.55
N ILE A 226 14.09 2.95 -13.96
CA ILE A 226 14.55 1.84 -13.09
C ILE A 226 15.20 2.38 -11.82
N LYS A 227 16.09 3.38 -11.94
CA LYS A 227 16.71 4.04 -10.77
C LYS A 227 15.63 4.63 -9.86
N ALA A 228 14.67 5.37 -10.40
CA ALA A 228 13.57 5.95 -9.61
C ALA A 228 12.70 4.86 -8.94
N ALA A 229 12.35 3.78 -9.67
CA ALA A 229 11.58 2.66 -9.12
C ALA A 229 12.34 1.91 -8.02
N THR A 230 13.65 1.72 -8.17
CA THR A 230 14.52 1.11 -7.14
C THR A 230 14.61 1.99 -5.89
N LEU A 231 14.86 3.30 -6.06
CA LEU A 231 14.89 4.24 -4.94
C LEU A 231 13.54 4.32 -4.24
N HIS A 232 12.44 4.27 -5.00
CA HIS A 232 11.11 4.16 -4.40
C HIS A 232 10.98 2.87 -3.59
N GLY A 233 11.42 1.73 -4.13
CA GLY A 233 11.44 0.47 -3.40
C GLY A 233 12.18 0.59 -2.06
N VAL A 234 13.41 1.12 -2.06
CA VAL A 234 14.18 1.35 -0.83
C VAL A 234 13.41 2.25 0.14
N MET A 235 12.83 3.34 -0.34
CA MET A 235 12.03 4.22 0.50
C MET A 235 10.85 3.48 1.14
N THR A 236 10.16 2.58 0.42
CA THR A 236 9.00 1.85 0.96
C THR A 236 9.36 0.88 2.09
N MET A 237 10.64 0.64 2.35
CA MET A 237 11.10 -0.10 3.53
C MET A 237 10.61 0.55 4.84
N HIS A 238 10.28 1.84 4.85
CA HIS A 238 9.66 2.49 6.01
C HIS A 238 8.31 1.83 6.42
N PHE A 239 7.55 1.23 5.48
CA PHE A 239 6.35 0.46 5.82
C PHE A 239 6.69 -0.82 6.58
N VAL A 240 7.78 -1.47 6.21
CA VAL A 240 8.29 -2.65 6.90
C VAL A 240 8.78 -2.27 8.30
N LEU A 241 9.51 -1.14 8.42
CA LEU A 241 9.88 -0.56 9.71
C LEU A 241 8.66 -0.36 10.60
N GLN A 242 7.63 0.28 10.07
CA GLN A 242 6.40 0.59 10.79
C GLN A 242 5.68 -0.66 11.28
N ASN A 243 5.55 -1.68 10.44
CA ASN A 243 4.75 -2.85 10.76
C ASN A 243 5.51 -3.94 11.53
N ILE A 244 6.84 -3.92 11.51
CA ILE A 244 7.68 -4.96 12.14
C ILE A 244 8.60 -4.38 13.21
N ALA A 245 9.51 -3.46 12.82
CA ALA A 245 10.55 -3.02 13.74
C ALA A 245 10.02 -2.14 14.86
N ILE A 246 9.15 -1.17 14.57
CA ILE A 246 8.62 -0.26 15.60
C ILE A 246 7.87 -1.03 16.68
N PRO A 247 6.94 -1.97 16.39
CA PRO A 247 6.31 -2.79 17.41
C PRO A 247 7.30 -3.56 18.29
N ILE A 248 8.27 -4.22 17.66
CA ILE A 248 9.29 -4.99 18.39
C ILE A 248 10.15 -4.06 19.26
N TRP A 249 10.61 -2.94 18.71
CA TRP A 249 11.42 -1.95 19.42
C TRP A 249 10.73 -1.38 20.64
N VAL A 250 9.45 -0.99 20.49
CA VAL A 250 8.65 -0.49 21.62
C VAL A 250 8.54 -1.50 22.74
N VAL A 251 8.30 -2.77 22.42
CA VAL A 251 8.04 -3.83 23.41
C VAL A 251 9.33 -4.33 24.07
N GLN A 252 10.44 -4.39 23.33
CA GLN A 252 11.68 -5.04 23.78
C GLN A 252 12.75 -4.05 24.27
N GLU A 253 12.80 -2.86 23.69
CA GLU A 253 13.92 -1.94 23.85
C GLU A 253 13.55 -0.63 24.54
N THR A 254 12.26 -0.36 24.79
CA THR A 254 11.82 0.84 25.47
C THR A 254 11.03 0.53 26.74
N ASN A 255 10.93 1.52 27.64
CA ASN A 255 10.09 1.42 28.83
C ASN A 255 8.64 1.88 28.58
N ALA A 256 8.26 2.21 27.33
CA ALA A 256 6.88 2.56 27.01
C ALA A 256 5.94 1.37 27.22
N PRO A 257 4.69 1.60 27.65
CA PRO A 257 3.72 0.51 27.81
C PRO A 257 3.50 -0.24 26.48
N ARG A 258 3.40 -1.57 26.51
CA ARG A 258 3.24 -2.40 25.29
C ARG A 258 2.05 -1.99 24.43
N TRP A 259 0.92 -1.59 25.06
CA TRP A 259 -0.27 -1.12 24.35
C TRP A 259 -0.05 0.17 23.54
N TRP A 260 1.09 0.88 23.80
CA TRP A 260 1.45 2.10 23.07
C TRP A 260 1.68 1.85 21.57
N VAL A 261 2.03 0.62 21.21
CA VAL A 261 2.09 0.19 19.80
C VAL A 261 0.78 0.47 19.09
N SER A 262 -0.35 0.13 19.69
CA SER A 262 -1.67 0.37 19.10
C SER A 262 -1.98 1.86 18.96
N VAL A 263 -1.57 2.68 19.91
CA VAL A 263 -1.74 4.14 19.84
C VAL A 263 -0.94 4.72 18.66
N ILE A 264 0.31 4.31 18.53
CA ILE A 264 1.21 4.76 17.45
C ILE A 264 0.61 4.38 16.08
N MET A 265 0.13 3.14 15.91
CA MET A 265 -0.50 2.70 14.67
C MET A 265 -1.82 3.43 14.38
N PHE A 266 -2.63 3.67 15.42
CA PHE A 266 -3.85 4.44 15.30
C PHE A 266 -3.58 5.89 14.84
N VAL A 267 -2.59 6.56 15.43
CA VAL A 267 -2.16 7.92 15.03
C VAL A 267 -1.74 7.94 13.56
N ASN A 268 -0.95 6.95 13.11
CA ASN A 268 -0.59 6.83 11.70
C ASN A 268 -1.84 6.73 10.80
N THR A 269 -2.72 5.78 11.08
CA THR A 269 -3.92 5.54 10.25
C THR A 269 -4.80 6.79 10.16
N VAL A 270 -5.08 7.43 11.29
CA VAL A 270 -5.88 8.66 11.33
C VAL A 270 -5.22 9.79 10.54
N ALA A 271 -3.91 9.98 10.71
CA ALA A 271 -3.20 11.03 10.01
C ALA A 271 -3.17 10.79 8.48
N ILE A 272 -2.99 9.55 8.02
CA ILE A 272 -3.07 9.22 6.59
C ILE A 272 -4.46 9.55 6.03
N VAL A 273 -5.53 9.14 6.71
CA VAL A 273 -6.91 9.41 6.25
C VAL A 273 -7.16 10.91 6.15
N LEU A 274 -6.72 11.69 7.13
CA LEU A 274 -7.00 13.13 7.20
C LEU A 274 -6.13 13.97 6.25
N PHE A 275 -4.86 13.58 6.04
CA PHE A 275 -3.91 14.46 5.38
C PHE A 275 -3.47 13.99 3.99
N GLN A 276 -3.72 12.73 3.58
CA GLN A 276 -3.24 12.20 2.31
C GLN A 276 -3.65 13.05 1.11
N VAL A 277 -4.94 13.41 1.02
CA VAL A 277 -5.45 14.21 -0.11
C VAL A 277 -4.96 15.66 -0.05
N ARG A 278 -4.81 16.24 1.15
CA ARG A 278 -4.24 17.60 1.29
C ARG A 278 -2.81 17.67 0.81
N MET A 279 -2.00 16.66 1.16
CA MET A 279 -0.60 16.58 0.79
C MET A 279 -0.36 16.28 -0.70
N SER A 280 -1.39 15.87 -1.45
CA SER A 280 -1.31 15.65 -2.89
C SER A 280 -1.49 16.92 -3.73
N LYS A 281 -1.94 18.03 -3.13
CA LYS A 281 -2.19 19.29 -3.83
C LYS A 281 -0.88 19.93 -4.30
N GLY A 282 -0.90 20.46 -5.53
CA GLY A 282 0.24 21.16 -6.13
C GLY A 282 1.37 20.24 -6.62
N ILE A 283 1.20 18.91 -6.61
CA ILE A 283 2.22 17.96 -7.05
C ILE A 283 1.90 17.52 -8.49
N ALA A 284 2.28 18.35 -9.45
CA ALA A 284 1.92 18.18 -10.86
C ALA A 284 3.06 17.68 -11.75
N SER A 285 4.29 17.58 -11.26
CA SER A 285 5.45 17.17 -12.08
C SER A 285 6.41 16.26 -11.33
N ALA A 286 7.22 15.50 -12.08
CA ALA A 286 8.25 14.64 -11.52
C ALA A 286 9.29 15.42 -10.70
N GLN A 287 9.62 16.66 -11.08
CA GLN A 287 10.56 17.52 -10.35
C GLN A 287 10.01 17.92 -8.98
N ILE A 288 8.72 18.33 -8.92
CA ILE A 288 8.06 18.64 -7.66
C ILE A 288 7.97 17.35 -6.84
N GLY A 289 7.60 16.22 -7.45
CA GLY A 289 7.56 14.91 -6.83
C GLY A 289 8.91 14.51 -6.22
N ALA A 290 10.01 14.70 -6.94
CA ALA A 290 11.36 14.40 -6.46
C ALA A 290 11.77 15.30 -5.28
N SER A 291 11.38 16.57 -5.30
CA SER A 291 11.61 17.48 -4.17
C SER A 291 10.86 17.03 -2.92
N GLN A 292 9.59 16.61 -3.07
CA GLN A 292 8.80 16.06 -1.96
C GLN A 292 9.41 14.74 -1.45
N PHE A 293 9.83 13.87 -2.36
CA PHE A 293 10.46 12.60 -2.02
C PHE A 293 11.79 12.81 -1.27
N ARG A 294 12.58 13.83 -1.63
CA ARG A 294 13.78 14.22 -0.89
C ARG A 294 13.45 14.65 0.54
N LYS A 295 12.43 15.51 0.72
CA LYS A 295 11.96 15.89 2.05
C LYS A 295 11.50 14.69 2.85
N ALA A 296 10.77 13.75 2.20
CA ALA A 296 10.33 12.50 2.82
C ALA A 296 11.50 11.72 3.42
N GLY A 297 12.60 11.59 2.66
CA GLY A 297 13.81 10.93 3.14
C GLY A 297 14.36 11.53 4.43
N PHE A 298 14.38 12.86 4.54
CA PHE A 298 14.82 13.55 5.77
C PHE A 298 13.84 13.39 6.93
N TYR A 299 12.52 13.44 6.69
CA TYR A 299 11.52 13.22 7.74
C TYR A 299 11.56 11.80 8.28
N ILE A 300 11.66 10.80 7.39
CA ILE A 300 11.78 9.39 7.81
C ILE A 300 13.10 9.15 8.53
N ALA A 301 14.20 9.75 8.07
CA ALA A 301 15.49 9.70 8.75
C ALA A 301 15.40 10.28 10.18
N LEU A 302 14.81 11.45 10.33
CA LEU A 302 14.58 12.06 11.64
C LEU A 302 13.72 11.16 12.53
N ALA A 303 12.66 10.57 11.98
CA ALA A 303 11.82 9.62 12.73
C ALA A 303 12.63 8.40 13.20
N CYS A 304 13.50 7.83 12.37
CA CYS A 304 14.39 6.74 12.77
C CYS A 304 15.30 7.13 13.95
N LEU A 305 15.87 8.32 13.92
CA LEU A 305 16.71 8.82 15.04
C LEU A 305 15.88 8.95 16.32
N LEU A 306 14.64 9.46 16.23
CA LEU A 306 13.75 9.61 17.37
C LEU A 306 13.32 8.23 17.94
N TYR A 307 13.01 7.24 17.08
CA TYR A 307 12.74 5.87 17.52
C TYR A 307 13.93 5.27 18.26
N GLY A 308 15.14 5.39 17.69
CA GLY A 308 16.36 4.91 18.33
C GLY A 308 16.66 5.58 19.67
N ALA A 309 16.39 6.89 19.77
CA ALA A 309 16.59 7.67 20.98
C ALA A 309 15.61 7.32 22.13
N ALA A 310 14.50 6.61 21.84
CA ALA A 310 13.54 6.22 22.88
C ALA A 310 14.05 5.13 23.84
N LYS A 311 15.15 4.44 23.50
CA LYS A 311 15.77 3.41 24.34
C LYS A 311 16.34 4.01 25.62
N GLY A 312 16.05 3.36 26.76
CA GLY A 312 16.58 3.73 28.06
C GLY A 312 15.93 4.93 28.74
N LEU A 313 14.99 5.62 28.10
CA LEU A 313 14.25 6.72 28.67
C LEU A 313 13.16 6.22 29.63
N SER A 314 12.74 7.09 30.58
CA SER A 314 11.59 6.78 31.44
C SER A 314 10.32 6.57 30.62
N ALA A 315 9.37 5.75 31.13
CA ALA A 315 8.17 5.36 30.40
C ALA A 315 7.37 6.54 29.79
N PRO A 316 7.10 7.65 30.51
CA PRO A 316 6.36 8.77 29.92
C PRO A 316 7.17 9.50 28.84
N VAL A 317 8.49 9.63 29.02
CA VAL A 317 9.35 10.31 28.05
C VAL A 317 9.48 9.46 26.78
N ALA A 318 9.71 8.15 26.91
CA ALA A 318 9.75 7.22 25.79
C ALA A 318 8.41 7.22 25.02
N ALA A 319 7.28 7.15 25.72
CA ALA A 319 5.96 7.18 25.10
C ALA A 319 5.71 8.47 24.32
N THR A 320 6.04 9.64 24.88
CA THR A 320 5.91 10.94 24.19
C THR A 320 6.82 10.99 22.96
N LEU A 321 8.07 10.58 23.09
CA LEU A 321 9.04 10.59 21.99
C LEU A 321 8.60 9.68 20.84
N LEU A 322 8.04 8.53 21.15
CA LEU A 322 7.53 7.58 20.14
C LEU A 322 6.33 8.15 19.36
N ILE A 323 5.43 8.92 20.01
CA ILE A 323 4.36 9.62 19.29
C ILE A 323 4.93 10.72 18.38
N LEU A 324 5.88 11.52 18.88
CA LEU A 324 6.53 12.53 18.06
C LEU A 324 7.26 11.91 16.87
N ALA A 325 7.96 10.79 17.08
CA ALA A 325 8.60 10.02 16.03
C ALA A 325 7.59 9.56 14.97
N MET A 326 6.42 9.03 15.39
CA MET A 326 5.37 8.62 14.47
C MET A 326 4.77 9.80 13.72
N MET A 327 4.53 10.94 14.34
CA MET A 327 4.03 12.14 13.65
C MET A 327 5.00 12.61 12.56
N VAL A 328 6.31 12.63 12.87
CA VAL A 328 7.36 12.95 11.89
C VAL A 328 7.41 11.90 10.78
N HIS A 329 7.28 10.60 11.12
CA HIS A 329 7.24 9.50 10.16
C HIS A 329 6.07 9.64 9.19
N VAL A 330 4.86 9.94 9.69
CA VAL A 330 3.67 10.13 8.86
C VAL A 330 3.85 11.26 7.85
N VAL A 331 4.48 12.38 8.24
CA VAL A 331 4.81 13.45 7.28
C VAL A 331 5.71 12.91 6.17
N GLY A 332 6.76 12.17 6.52
CA GLY A 332 7.63 11.52 5.55
C GLY A 332 6.88 10.53 4.64
N GLU A 333 6.01 9.70 5.21
CA GLU A 333 5.17 8.75 4.49
C GLU A 333 4.24 9.44 3.47
N LEU A 334 3.56 10.51 3.87
CA LEU A 334 2.68 11.29 3.00
C LEU A 334 3.44 11.93 1.83
N LEU A 335 4.61 12.51 2.12
CA LEU A 335 5.47 13.13 1.12
C LEU A 335 6.08 12.09 0.16
N SER A 336 6.53 10.94 0.66
CA SER A 336 7.09 9.86 -0.16
C SER A 336 6.04 9.28 -1.11
N SER A 337 4.83 9.11 -0.63
CA SER A 337 3.72 8.57 -1.42
C SER A 337 3.30 9.51 -2.54
N THR A 338 3.02 10.77 -2.22
CA THR A 338 2.57 11.76 -3.20
C THR A 338 3.66 12.10 -4.20
N GLY A 339 4.90 12.27 -3.74
CA GLY A 339 6.06 12.46 -4.59
C GLY A 339 6.33 11.24 -5.49
N GLY A 340 6.29 10.05 -4.92
CA GLY A 340 6.48 8.79 -5.66
C GLY A 340 5.44 8.57 -6.75
N TRP A 341 4.18 8.88 -6.50
CA TRP A 341 3.12 8.75 -7.53
C TRP A 341 3.30 9.73 -8.68
N SER A 342 3.67 10.99 -8.39
CA SER A 342 3.97 11.96 -9.44
C SER A 342 5.13 11.49 -10.32
N ILE A 343 6.22 11.04 -9.72
CA ILE A 343 7.38 10.51 -10.43
C ILE A 343 6.98 9.30 -11.28
N ALA A 344 6.23 8.35 -10.70
CA ALA A 344 5.81 7.12 -11.37
C ALA A 344 4.98 7.38 -12.64
N PHE A 345 4.10 8.39 -12.60
CA PHE A 345 3.25 8.72 -13.75
C PHE A 345 3.96 9.60 -14.79
N GLU A 346 4.73 10.60 -14.34
CA GLU A 346 5.32 11.59 -15.23
C GLU A 346 6.59 11.07 -15.95
N LEU A 347 7.37 10.19 -15.31
CA LEU A 347 8.52 9.57 -15.98
C LEU A 347 8.13 8.41 -16.91
N ALA A 348 6.93 7.86 -16.77
CA ALA A 348 6.46 6.76 -17.60
C ALA A 348 6.11 7.23 -19.01
N ASP A 349 6.34 6.35 -20.01
CA ASP A 349 5.81 6.54 -21.35
C ASP A 349 4.28 6.59 -21.31
N GLN A 350 3.68 7.61 -21.93
CA GLN A 350 2.24 7.86 -21.88
C GLN A 350 1.41 6.72 -22.51
N ASN A 351 1.96 6.02 -23.50
CA ASN A 351 1.30 4.89 -24.14
C ASN A 351 1.46 3.57 -23.38
N ARG A 352 2.41 3.49 -22.44
CA ARG A 352 2.79 2.25 -21.72
C ARG A 352 2.67 2.40 -20.22
N GLN A 353 1.76 3.24 -19.76
CA GLN A 353 1.58 3.55 -18.34
C GLN A 353 1.40 2.29 -17.48
N GLY A 354 0.65 1.29 -17.95
CA GLY A 354 0.42 0.05 -17.23
C GLY A 354 1.71 -0.74 -17.00
N ALA A 355 2.52 -0.91 -18.05
CA ALA A 355 3.80 -1.63 -17.96
C ALA A 355 4.78 -0.90 -17.02
N TYR A 356 4.87 0.43 -17.10
CA TYR A 356 5.70 1.25 -16.23
C TYR A 356 5.21 1.20 -14.76
N GLN A 357 3.91 1.22 -14.52
CA GLN A 357 3.37 1.03 -13.15
C GLN A 357 3.66 -0.38 -12.62
N GLY A 358 3.66 -1.40 -13.48
CA GLY A 358 4.11 -2.74 -13.14
C GLY A 358 5.57 -2.77 -12.66
N LEU A 359 6.48 -2.09 -13.40
CA LEU A 359 7.89 -1.96 -13.00
C LEU A 359 8.06 -1.17 -11.69
N TRP A 360 7.27 -0.10 -11.49
CA TRP A 360 7.25 0.66 -10.23
C TRP A 360 6.84 -0.20 -9.05
N ARG A 361 5.82 -1.03 -9.25
CA ARG A 361 5.33 -1.97 -8.25
C ARG A 361 6.37 -3.05 -7.89
N MET A 362 7.21 -3.48 -8.83
CA MET A 362 8.29 -4.42 -8.53
C MET A 362 9.28 -3.87 -7.50
N GLY A 363 9.58 -2.57 -7.53
CA GLY A 363 10.39 -1.93 -6.49
C GLY A 363 9.77 -2.07 -5.10
N PHE A 364 8.47 -1.76 -4.99
CA PHE A 364 7.71 -1.93 -3.74
C PHE A 364 7.66 -3.39 -3.29
N GLY A 365 7.28 -4.31 -4.18
CA GLY A 365 7.12 -5.73 -3.85
C GLY A 365 8.44 -6.42 -3.54
N GLY A 366 9.52 -6.07 -4.25
CA GLY A 366 10.86 -6.57 -3.95
C GLY A 366 11.29 -6.20 -2.52
N MET A 367 11.00 -4.97 -2.09
CA MET A 367 11.29 -4.55 -0.72
C MET A 367 10.36 -5.24 0.30
N GLY A 368 9.15 -5.64 -0.08
CA GLY A 368 8.29 -6.49 0.73
C GLY A 368 8.92 -7.86 1.04
N VAL A 369 9.72 -8.40 0.13
CA VAL A 369 10.41 -9.70 0.31
C VAL A 369 11.68 -9.57 1.17
N ILE A 370 12.58 -8.65 0.85
CA ILE A 370 13.88 -8.53 1.53
C ILE A 370 13.86 -7.59 2.73
N GLY A 371 12.91 -6.66 2.75
CA GLY A 371 12.81 -5.60 3.77
C GLY A 371 12.66 -6.12 5.19
N PRO A 372 11.83 -7.14 5.50
CA PRO A 372 11.72 -7.70 6.84
C PRO A 372 13.06 -8.13 7.43
N SER A 373 13.87 -8.85 6.65
CA SER A 373 15.20 -9.30 7.09
C SER A 373 16.16 -8.13 7.32
N LEU A 374 16.18 -7.15 6.40
CA LEU A 374 17.02 -5.96 6.52
C LEU A 374 16.63 -5.12 7.74
N VAL A 375 15.34 -4.88 7.91
CA VAL A 375 14.83 -4.04 9.00
C VAL A 375 15.08 -4.67 10.37
N ILE A 376 14.87 -6.00 10.50
CA ILE A 376 15.18 -6.71 11.73
C ILE A 376 16.67 -6.69 12.00
N PHE A 377 17.50 -6.96 11.00
CA PHE A 377 18.95 -6.94 11.14
C PHE A 377 19.47 -5.57 11.61
N PHE A 378 19.04 -4.49 10.95
CA PHE A 378 19.49 -3.15 11.32
C PHE A 378 18.83 -2.65 12.61
N ALA A 379 17.50 -2.49 12.63
CA ALA A 379 16.82 -1.79 13.71
C ALA A 379 16.84 -2.57 15.04
N ILE A 380 16.75 -3.91 15.00
CA ILE A 380 16.74 -4.74 16.19
C ILE A 380 18.13 -5.31 16.46
N GLY A 381 18.78 -5.91 15.45
CA GLY A 381 20.08 -6.58 15.63
C GLY A 381 21.22 -5.64 16.02
N LEU A 382 21.29 -4.44 15.42
CA LEU A 382 22.32 -3.42 15.73
C LEU A 382 21.82 -2.36 16.74
N GLY A 383 20.59 -2.44 17.19
CA GLY A 383 20.03 -1.52 18.17
C GLY A 383 20.07 -0.05 17.68
N GLN A 384 20.48 0.88 18.56
CA GLN A 384 20.52 2.31 18.23
C GLN A 384 21.38 2.63 17.00
N LEU A 385 22.51 1.94 16.81
CA LEU A 385 23.35 2.10 15.63
C LEU A 385 22.59 1.75 14.35
N GLY A 386 21.77 0.71 14.39
CA GLY A 386 20.95 0.30 13.26
C GLY A 386 19.90 1.35 12.89
N TRP A 387 19.29 2.03 13.86
CA TRP A 387 18.38 3.15 13.59
C TRP A 387 19.11 4.34 12.92
N ILE A 388 20.36 4.62 13.30
CA ILE A 388 21.21 5.64 12.65
C ILE A 388 21.52 5.24 11.20
N ILE A 389 21.88 3.97 10.95
CA ILE A 389 22.12 3.47 9.59
C ILE A 389 20.86 3.59 8.73
N MET A 390 19.71 3.19 9.27
CA MET A 390 18.42 3.32 8.57
C MET A 390 18.09 4.78 8.24
N ALA A 391 18.36 5.71 9.17
CA ALA A 391 18.23 7.14 8.92
C ALA A 391 19.10 7.59 7.74
N GLY A 392 20.36 7.15 7.70
CA GLY A 392 21.28 7.41 6.59
C GLY A 392 20.75 6.87 5.24
N ILE A 393 20.26 5.63 5.23
CA ILE A 393 19.69 5.00 4.04
C ILE A 393 18.53 5.84 3.49
N PHE A 394 17.56 6.24 4.33
CA PHE A 394 16.42 7.04 3.88
C PHE A 394 16.81 8.44 3.40
N ALA A 395 17.71 9.12 4.11
CA ALA A 395 18.21 10.44 3.71
C ALA A 395 18.91 10.39 2.35
N ILE A 396 19.81 9.43 2.15
CA ILE A 396 20.53 9.22 0.88
C ILE A 396 19.55 8.86 -0.24
N THR A 397 18.61 7.96 0.01
CA THR A 397 17.59 7.55 -0.95
C THR A 397 16.77 8.76 -1.41
N GLY A 398 16.35 9.62 -0.48
CA GLY A 398 15.64 10.86 -0.81
C GLY A 398 16.46 11.82 -1.66
N MET A 399 17.76 12.01 -1.35
CA MET A 399 18.67 12.85 -2.14
C MET A 399 18.89 12.30 -3.56
N LEU A 400 19.14 11.00 -3.69
CA LEU A 400 19.39 10.36 -4.97
C LEU A 400 18.18 10.40 -5.92
N MET A 401 16.95 10.48 -5.41
CA MET A 401 15.76 10.58 -6.25
C MET A 401 15.78 11.84 -7.13
N THR A 402 16.29 12.96 -6.64
CA THR A 402 16.38 14.19 -7.43
C THR A 402 17.33 14.06 -8.62
N THR A 403 18.41 13.29 -8.48
CA THR A 403 19.34 13.01 -9.58
C THR A 403 18.77 12.02 -10.58
N ALA A 404 18.01 11.02 -10.12
CA ALA A 404 17.37 10.04 -10.99
C ALA A 404 16.30 10.67 -11.90
N THR A 405 15.61 11.71 -11.42
CA THR A 405 14.58 12.41 -12.19
C THR A 405 15.10 13.52 -13.08
N ALA A 406 16.32 14.04 -12.85
CA ALA A 406 16.91 15.13 -13.64
C ALA A 406 17.29 14.72 -15.07
N GLY A 407 17.49 13.44 -15.33
CA GLY A 407 17.97 12.92 -16.63
C GLY A 407 16.90 12.73 -17.71
N LYS A 408 15.62 12.91 -17.39
CA LYS A 408 14.52 12.78 -18.35
C LYS A 408 13.83 14.14 -18.50
N LYS A 409 14.27 14.91 -19.51
CA LYS A 409 13.61 16.14 -19.99
C LYS A 409 12.74 15.81 -21.18
#